data_a2f99020123e57d2c9891ed228dadbf2
#
_entry.id   a2f99020123e57d2c9891ed228dadbf2
#
_cell.length_a   1.000
_cell.length_b   1.000
_cell.length_c   1.000
_cell.angle_alpha   90.00
_cell.angle_beta   90.00
_cell.angle_gamma   90.00
#
_symmetry.space_group_name_H-M   'P 1'
#
loop_
_entity.id
_entity.type
_entity.pdbx_description
1 polymer ?
#
loop_
_entity_poly.entity_id
_entity_poly.type
_entity_poly.pdbx_seq_one_letter_code
_entity_poly.pdbx_strand_id
1 'polypeptide(L)'
;MTFENIVGQNNIKSHLISNVGAGRNPHAQLFSGKSGYGPLPIAIAYAKYIIEFKSTTKASVDPLNHPDIHFFFPVVKKGNSSTPRTSKDYISEWREFVSTSSYGGLSEWHKSIGSGNKQGIYNVEEAKEIIKALSMKAFSGGHKVLILWHAEKMNISCANKLLKWIEEPNENTSIILITEKSSSLLKTIESRCQEIRVGRIRPSDIESGLINMGEDNIIAKKASLLADGDFFNALKIISSLDDNETFEQLFIEWVRTAFGAKSNKKSIIRLMHWSDRVSKLGRELEKDFLNYSLEFFRQAMLLNYEGKNLISLKINDDSFSLKKFSAFIDGVNIEKISEEIEKAIFHIERNANAKIVLTDLSIKLTRLLHIKR
;
A
#
# COMPACT_ATOMS: atom_id res chain seq x y z
N MET A 1 -14.33 2.85 12.60
CA MET A 1 -14.58 2.00 11.41
C MET A 1 -15.91 1.29 11.58
N THR A 2 -16.82 1.42 10.62
CA THR A 2 -18.14 0.77 10.57
C THR A 2 -18.34 0.11 9.22
N PHE A 3 -19.37 -0.72 9.05
CA PHE A 3 -19.69 -1.31 7.74
C PHE A 3 -20.01 -0.27 6.65
N GLU A 4 -20.47 0.91 7.03
CA GLU A 4 -20.76 2.02 6.10
C GLU A 4 -19.49 2.60 5.48
N ASN A 5 -18.38 2.63 6.24
CA ASN A 5 -17.10 3.15 5.76
C ASN A 5 -16.35 2.19 4.83
N ILE A 6 -16.83 0.97 4.64
CA ILE A 6 -16.16 -0.05 3.82
C ILE A 6 -16.65 0.06 2.38
N VAL A 7 -15.72 0.11 1.45
CA VAL A 7 -16.03 0.19 0.02
C VAL A 7 -16.56 -1.15 -0.50
N GLY A 8 -17.72 -1.14 -1.11
CA GLY A 8 -18.36 -2.32 -1.68
C GLY A 8 -18.69 -3.43 -0.68
N GLN A 9 -18.57 -4.69 -1.13
CA GLN A 9 -18.75 -5.93 -0.34
C GLN A 9 -20.14 -6.06 0.35
N ASN A 10 -21.17 -5.49 -0.23
CA ASN A 10 -22.51 -5.39 0.39
C ASN A 10 -23.10 -6.75 0.77
N ASN A 11 -22.89 -7.78 -0.05
CA ASN A 11 -23.38 -9.13 0.24
C ASN A 11 -22.73 -9.72 1.50
N ILE A 12 -21.42 -9.52 1.67
CA ILE A 12 -20.68 -10.00 2.86
C ILE A 12 -21.14 -9.23 4.09
N LYS A 13 -21.27 -7.91 4.01
CA LYS A 13 -21.78 -7.07 5.10
C LYS A 13 -23.16 -7.52 5.57
N SER A 14 -24.10 -7.68 4.64
CA SER A 14 -25.47 -8.13 4.95
C SER A 14 -25.49 -9.52 5.57
N HIS A 15 -24.67 -10.45 5.05
CA HIS A 15 -24.52 -11.80 5.60
C HIS A 15 -24.00 -11.79 7.04
N LEU A 16 -22.96 -11.02 7.33
CA LEU A 16 -22.38 -10.91 8.66
C LEU A 16 -23.35 -10.30 9.66
N ILE A 17 -24.04 -9.22 9.28
CA ILE A 17 -25.06 -8.56 10.10
C ILE A 17 -26.20 -9.53 10.42
N SER A 18 -26.72 -10.22 9.40
CA SER A 18 -27.81 -11.20 9.56
C SER A 18 -27.43 -12.34 10.49
N ASN A 19 -26.20 -12.87 10.39
CA ASN A 19 -25.73 -13.96 11.25
C ASN A 19 -25.67 -13.56 12.72
N VAL A 20 -25.15 -12.38 13.03
CA VAL A 20 -25.12 -11.87 14.42
C VAL A 20 -26.55 -11.67 14.95
N GLY A 21 -27.44 -11.05 14.14
CA GLY A 21 -28.82 -10.82 14.51
C GLY A 21 -29.62 -12.12 14.77
N ALA A 22 -29.28 -13.21 14.05
CA ALA A 22 -29.86 -14.52 14.24
C ALA A 22 -29.21 -15.36 15.34
N GLY A 23 -28.20 -14.83 16.05
CA GLY A 23 -27.44 -15.57 17.07
C GLY A 23 -26.57 -16.69 16.51
N ARG A 24 -26.37 -16.74 15.18
CA ARG A 24 -25.58 -17.76 14.47
C ARG A 24 -24.17 -17.26 14.15
N ASN A 25 -23.48 -16.75 15.16
CA ASN A 25 -22.13 -16.27 15.01
C ASN A 25 -21.13 -17.44 15.19
N PRO A 26 -20.45 -17.90 14.13
CA PRO A 26 -19.45 -18.95 14.22
C PRO A 26 -18.30 -18.52 15.14
N HIS A 27 -17.79 -19.44 15.93
CA HIS A 27 -16.70 -19.16 16.84
C HIS A 27 -15.35 -18.91 16.13
N ALA A 28 -15.15 -19.53 14.96
CA ALA A 28 -13.96 -19.32 14.14
C ALA A 28 -14.33 -19.07 12.66
N GLN A 29 -13.87 -17.95 12.11
CA GLN A 29 -14.13 -17.55 10.74
C GLN A 29 -12.81 -17.23 10.04
N LEU A 30 -12.71 -17.58 8.76
CA LEU A 30 -11.56 -17.31 7.90
C LEU A 30 -11.97 -16.35 6.77
N PHE A 31 -11.47 -15.14 6.81
CA PHE A 31 -11.68 -14.16 5.73
C PHE A 31 -10.53 -14.32 4.73
N SER A 32 -10.85 -14.85 3.55
CA SER A 32 -9.88 -15.12 2.50
C SER A 32 -10.02 -14.13 1.34
N GLY A 33 -8.95 -13.39 1.04
CA GLY A 33 -8.92 -12.42 -0.08
C GLY A 33 -7.73 -11.49 0.00
N LYS A 34 -7.40 -10.86 -1.14
CA LYS A 34 -6.32 -9.87 -1.18
C LYS A 34 -6.62 -8.71 -0.23
N SER A 35 -5.59 -8.13 0.37
CA SER A 35 -5.72 -7.00 1.32
C SER A 35 -6.53 -5.85 0.73
N GLY A 36 -6.28 -5.46 -0.52
CA GLY A 36 -7.00 -4.39 -1.21
C GLY A 36 -8.48 -4.68 -1.51
N TYR A 37 -8.97 -5.91 -1.31
CA TYR A 37 -10.40 -6.24 -1.38
C TYR A 37 -11.15 -5.96 -0.08
N GLY A 38 -10.42 -5.64 1.01
CA GLY A 38 -10.96 -5.18 2.27
C GLY A 38 -11.26 -6.24 3.32
N PRO A 39 -10.59 -7.41 3.39
CA PRO A 39 -10.86 -8.38 4.46
C PRO A 39 -10.56 -7.82 5.85
N LEU A 40 -9.51 -7.01 6.02
CA LEU A 40 -9.17 -6.41 7.32
C LEU A 40 -10.21 -5.36 7.78
N PRO A 41 -10.58 -4.33 6.99
CA PRO A 41 -11.62 -3.40 7.41
C PRO A 41 -12.97 -4.08 7.67
N ILE A 42 -13.34 -5.12 6.91
CA ILE A 42 -14.55 -5.91 7.16
C ILE A 42 -14.47 -6.61 8.53
N ALA A 43 -13.34 -7.26 8.83
CA ALA A 43 -13.14 -7.95 10.11
C ALA A 43 -13.22 -6.99 11.31
N ILE A 44 -12.65 -5.79 11.18
CA ILE A 44 -12.69 -4.77 12.24
C ILE A 44 -14.11 -4.24 12.44
N ALA A 45 -14.83 -3.92 11.35
CA ALA A 45 -16.22 -3.46 11.45
C ALA A 45 -17.14 -4.56 12.00
N TYR A 46 -16.88 -5.80 11.63
CA TYR A 46 -17.60 -6.95 12.14
C TYR A 46 -17.34 -7.18 13.64
N ALA A 47 -16.10 -7.09 14.08
CA ALA A 47 -15.76 -7.17 15.50
C ALA A 47 -16.45 -6.08 16.31
N LYS A 48 -16.44 -4.83 15.81
CA LYS A 48 -17.19 -3.74 16.40
C LYS A 48 -18.68 -4.07 16.51
N TYR A 49 -19.28 -4.54 15.41
CA TYR A 49 -20.71 -4.87 15.36
C TYR A 49 -21.08 -5.98 16.36
N ILE A 50 -20.26 -7.04 16.50
CA ILE A 50 -20.46 -8.11 17.48
C ILE A 50 -20.44 -7.54 18.90
N ILE A 51 -19.44 -6.73 19.24
CA ILE A 51 -19.32 -6.14 20.57
C ILE A 51 -20.53 -5.23 20.89
N GLU A 52 -20.90 -4.36 19.98
CA GLU A 52 -22.05 -3.45 20.17
C GLU A 52 -23.38 -4.20 20.28
N PHE A 53 -23.57 -5.26 19.47
CA PHE A 53 -24.79 -6.06 19.50
C PHE A 53 -24.92 -6.88 20.79
N LYS A 54 -23.81 -7.37 21.34
CA LYS A 54 -23.77 -8.19 22.55
C LYS A 54 -23.62 -7.36 23.84
N SER A 55 -23.32 -6.07 23.71
CA SER A 55 -23.16 -5.17 24.86
C SER A 55 -24.52 -4.80 25.45
N THR A 56 -24.58 -4.67 26.75
CA THR A 56 -25.71 -4.09 27.47
C THR A 56 -25.75 -2.55 27.39
N THR A 57 -24.60 -1.93 27.08
CA THR A 57 -24.46 -0.48 26.94
C THR A 57 -24.53 -0.10 25.45
N LYS A 58 -25.39 0.87 25.09
CA LYS A 58 -25.51 1.37 23.71
C LYS A 58 -24.43 2.39 23.33
N ALA A 59 -23.29 2.39 23.99
CA ALA A 59 -22.18 3.29 23.66
C ALA A 59 -21.47 2.85 22.38
N SER A 60 -21.15 3.80 21.50
CA SER A 60 -20.36 3.52 20.31
C SER A 60 -18.95 3.06 20.69
N VAL A 61 -18.52 1.95 20.12
CA VAL A 61 -17.24 1.31 20.39
C VAL A 61 -16.19 1.81 19.41
N ASP A 62 -15.03 2.25 19.91
CA ASP A 62 -13.85 2.37 19.07
C ASP A 62 -13.15 1.01 18.95
N PRO A 63 -13.22 0.34 17.77
CA PRO A 63 -12.72 -1.03 17.64
C PRO A 63 -11.21 -1.15 17.82
N LEU A 64 -10.44 -0.08 17.60
CA LEU A 64 -8.98 -0.11 17.72
C LEU A 64 -8.49 0.04 19.16
N ASN A 65 -9.35 0.55 20.05
CA ASN A 65 -9.01 0.79 21.47
C ASN A 65 -9.86 -0.01 22.45
N HIS A 66 -10.80 -0.84 21.96
CA HIS A 66 -11.67 -1.61 22.82
C HIS A 66 -10.91 -2.77 23.51
N PRO A 67 -11.03 -2.96 24.83
CA PRO A 67 -10.29 -3.99 25.59
C PRO A 67 -10.64 -5.43 25.19
N ASP A 68 -11.81 -5.68 24.62
CA ASP A 68 -12.27 -7.00 24.18
C ASP A 68 -12.09 -7.25 22.67
N ILE A 69 -11.40 -6.34 21.95
CA ILE A 69 -10.98 -6.55 20.57
C ILE A 69 -9.47 -6.64 20.54
N HIS A 70 -8.95 -7.81 20.23
CA HIS A 70 -7.52 -8.08 20.22
C HIS A 70 -7.01 -8.26 18.81
N PHE A 71 -5.89 -7.59 18.48
CA PHE A 71 -5.24 -7.67 17.17
C PHE A 71 -3.92 -8.43 17.28
N PHE A 72 -3.75 -9.38 16.38
CA PHE A 72 -2.50 -10.13 16.22
C PHE A 72 -2.10 -10.07 14.74
N PHE A 73 -0.83 -9.81 14.50
CA PHE A 73 -0.28 -9.59 13.17
C PHE A 73 1.18 -10.01 13.10
N PRO A 74 1.72 -10.29 11.89
CA PRO A 74 3.10 -10.69 11.73
C PRO A 74 4.07 -9.60 12.17
N VAL A 75 5.06 -9.98 13.00
CA VAL A 75 6.06 -9.05 13.52
C VAL A 75 7.47 -9.46 13.12
N VAL A 76 8.36 -8.49 13.03
CA VAL A 76 9.77 -8.69 12.70
C VAL A 76 10.65 -8.51 13.93
N LYS A 77 11.78 -9.24 13.98
CA LYS A 77 12.82 -9.00 14.98
C LYS A 77 13.50 -7.66 14.69
N LYS A 78 13.53 -6.76 15.66
CA LYS A 78 14.22 -5.46 15.55
C LYS A 78 15.64 -5.59 16.12
N GLY A 79 16.66 -5.43 15.28
CA GLY A 79 18.07 -5.49 15.67
C GLY A 79 18.55 -6.85 16.18
N ASN A 80 19.59 -6.85 17.04
CA ASN A 80 20.19 -8.02 17.67
C ASN A 80 19.55 -8.39 19.02
N SER A 81 18.32 -7.94 19.29
CA SER A 81 17.63 -8.27 20.53
C SER A 81 17.43 -9.80 20.66
N SER A 82 17.83 -10.35 21.78
CA SER A 82 17.60 -11.77 22.14
C SER A 82 16.14 -12.05 22.44
N THR A 83 15.35 -11.03 22.81
CA THR A 83 13.93 -11.17 23.17
C THR A 83 13.06 -11.16 21.90
N PRO A 84 12.27 -12.21 21.65
CA PRO A 84 11.29 -12.21 20.58
C PRO A 84 10.25 -11.13 20.83
N ARG A 85 9.92 -10.34 19.79
CA ARG A 85 8.82 -9.37 19.85
C ARG A 85 7.51 -10.00 19.46
N THR A 86 6.44 -9.42 19.98
CA THR A 86 5.05 -9.80 19.69
C THR A 86 4.28 -8.63 19.13
N SER A 87 3.06 -8.85 18.65
CA SER A 87 2.17 -7.80 18.13
C SER A 87 1.89 -6.71 19.18
N LYS A 88 1.97 -7.05 20.46
CA LYS A 88 1.79 -6.15 21.59
C LYS A 88 2.81 -5.00 21.61
N ASP A 89 4.04 -5.29 21.16
CA ASP A 89 5.14 -4.32 21.10
C ASP A 89 4.98 -3.29 19.97
N TYR A 90 4.03 -3.51 19.05
CA TYR A 90 3.77 -2.69 17.88
C TYR A 90 2.31 -2.22 17.78
N ILE A 91 1.57 -2.26 18.88
CA ILE A 91 0.13 -1.97 18.86
C ILE A 91 -0.16 -0.50 18.49
N SER A 92 0.73 0.42 18.81
CA SER A 92 0.59 1.84 18.45
C SER A 92 0.76 2.04 16.95
N GLU A 93 1.81 1.45 16.38
CA GLU A 93 2.08 1.48 14.93
C GLU A 93 0.98 0.75 14.15
N TRP A 94 0.43 -0.32 14.72
CA TRP A 94 -0.71 -1.04 14.14
C TRP A 94 -1.96 -0.16 14.06
N ARG A 95 -2.28 0.56 15.13
CA ARG A 95 -3.42 1.48 15.15
C ARG A 95 -3.28 2.58 14.10
N GLU A 96 -2.09 3.14 13.98
CA GLU A 96 -1.77 4.13 12.95
C GLU A 96 -1.91 3.53 11.55
N PHE A 97 -1.31 2.35 11.31
CA PHE A 97 -1.42 1.64 10.03
C PHE A 97 -2.87 1.36 9.64
N VAL A 98 -3.69 0.83 10.55
CA VAL A 98 -5.11 0.55 10.26
C VAL A 98 -5.90 1.83 9.99
N SER A 99 -5.59 2.93 10.69
CA SER A 99 -6.27 4.22 10.51
C SER A 99 -5.96 4.85 9.15
N THR A 100 -4.74 4.68 8.65
CA THR A 100 -4.26 5.30 7.41
C THR A 100 -4.35 4.39 6.19
N SER A 101 -4.19 3.08 6.38
CA SER A 101 -3.99 2.12 5.29
C SER A 101 -4.66 0.77 5.53
N SER A 102 -5.91 0.75 5.99
CA SER A 102 -6.63 -0.49 6.32
C SER A 102 -6.81 -1.47 5.15
N TYR A 103 -6.71 -1.00 3.91
CA TYR A 103 -6.67 -1.83 2.69
C TYR A 103 -5.26 -2.22 2.27
N GLY A 104 -4.23 -1.72 2.96
CA GLY A 104 -2.84 -2.07 2.71
C GLY A 104 -2.51 -3.50 3.11
N GLY A 105 -1.50 -4.07 2.46
CA GLY A 105 -1.04 -5.43 2.71
C GLY A 105 0.18 -5.49 3.63
N LEU A 106 0.77 -6.68 3.70
CA LEU A 106 1.93 -6.95 4.55
C LEU A 106 3.15 -6.11 4.19
N SER A 107 3.30 -5.74 2.91
CA SER A 107 4.39 -4.87 2.44
C SER A 107 4.30 -3.48 3.07
N GLU A 108 3.11 -2.90 3.07
CA GLU A 108 2.83 -1.59 3.64
C GLU A 108 3.02 -1.60 5.17
N TRP A 109 2.55 -2.64 5.82
CA TRP A 109 2.79 -2.86 7.25
C TRP A 109 4.28 -2.92 7.58
N HIS A 110 5.05 -3.68 6.80
CA HIS A 110 6.49 -3.76 7.00
C HIS A 110 7.20 -2.42 6.79
N LYS A 111 6.73 -1.61 5.84
CA LYS A 111 7.24 -0.24 5.62
C LYS A 111 6.94 0.65 6.82
N SER A 112 5.73 0.62 7.37
CA SER A 112 5.34 1.47 8.51
C SER A 112 6.16 1.22 9.77
N ILE A 113 6.57 -0.05 10.02
CA ILE A 113 7.42 -0.41 11.17
C ILE A 113 8.92 -0.36 10.88
N GLY A 114 9.33 0.09 9.69
CA GLY A 114 10.74 0.21 9.30
C GLY A 114 11.49 -1.13 9.28
N SER A 115 10.82 -2.22 8.89
CA SER A 115 11.39 -3.57 8.95
C SER A 115 12.44 -3.88 7.88
N GLY A 116 12.60 -3.01 6.87
CA GLY A 116 13.45 -3.25 5.70
C GLY A 116 12.99 -4.51 4.94
N ASN A 117 13.93 -5.38 4.57
CA ASN A 117 13.65 -6.61 3.83
C ASN A 117 13.26 -7.82 4.73
N LYS A 118 13.03 -7.62 6.04
CA LYS A 118 12.68 -8.71 6.95
C LYS A 118 11.20 -9.07 6.81
N GLN A 119 10.92 -10.37 6.75
CA GLN A 119 9.54 -10.86 6.74
C GLN A 119 9.02 -11.06 8.15
N GLY A 120 7.85 -10.51 8.43
CA GLY A 120 7.12 -10.75 9.68
C GLY A 120 6.54 -12.17 9.73
N ILE A 121 6.56 -12.76 10.90
CA ILE A 121 5.99 -14.08 11.19
C ILE A 121 5.27 -14.07 12.53
N TYR A 122 4.35 -15.01 12.72
CA TYR A 122 3.87 -15.40 14.05
C TYR A 122 4.82 -16.44 14.64
N ASN A 123 5.50 -16.07 15.69
CA ASN A 123 6.41 -16.94 16.42
C ASN A 123 5.70 -17.66 17.59
N VAL A 124 6.43 -18.48 18.32
CA VAL A 124 5.89 -19.24 19.47
C VAL A 124 5.49 -18.34 20.63
N GLU A 125 6.17 -17.21 20.82
CA GLU A 125 5.82 -16.24 21.86
C GLU A 125 4.51 -15.51 21.52
N GLU A 126 4.28 -15.22 20.24
CA GLU A 126 3.00 -14.70 19.75
C GLU A 126 1.85 -15.68 20.08
N ALA A 127 2.08 -16.99 19.88
CA ALA A 127 1.07 -17.99 20.26
C ALA A 127 0.73 -17.95 21.75
N LYS A 128 1.71 -17.68 22.63
CA LYS A 128 1.45 -17.54 24.07
C LYS A 128 0.59 -16.31 24.37
N GLU A 129 0.86 -15.17 23.72
CA GLU A 129 0.05 -13.96 23.88
C GLU A 129 -1.38 -14.16 23.36
N ILE A 130 -1.56 -14.84 22.21
CA ILE A 130 -2.87 -15.20 21.67
C ILE A 130 -3.62 -16.10 22.67
N ILE A 131 -3.00 -17.16 23.17
CA ILE A 131 -3.59 -18.09 24.16
C ILE A 131 -3.95 -17.34 25.44
N LYS A 132 -3.09 -16.43 25.91
CA LYS A 132 -3.38 -15.60 27.07
C LYS A 132 -4.63 -14.74 26.84
N ALA A 133 -4.74 -14.09 25.69
CA ALA A 133 -5.94 -13.31 25.36
C ALA A 133 -7.19 -14.20 25.25
N LEU A 134 -7.08 -15.42 24.71
CA LEU A 134 -8.17 -16.40 24.64
C LEU A 134 -8.63 -16.90 26.00
N SER A 135 -7.70 -17.13 26.95
CA SER A 135 -8.00 -17.65 28.28
C SER A 135 -8.65 -16.62 29.21
N MET A 136 -8.47 -15.34 28.97
CA MET A 136 -9.07 -14.27 29.80
C MET A 136 -10.57 -14.14 29.50
N LYS A 137 -11.38 -13.75 30.51
CA LYS A 137 -12.77 -13.37 30.29
C LYS A 137 -12.87 -12.00 29.61
N ALA A 138 -13.98 -11.74 28.93
CA ALA A 138 -14.25 -10.41 28.38
C ALA A 138 -14.30 -9.37 29.51
N PHE A 139 -13.64 -8.24 29.30
CA PHE A 139 -13.54 -7.15 30.30
C PHE A 139 -14.92 -6.54 30.59
N SER A 140 -15.69 -6.30 29.53
CA SER A 140 -17.05 -5.72 29.62
C SER A 140 -18.14 -6.76 29.99
N GLY A 141 -17.77 -8.00 30.30
CA GLY A 141 -18.73 -9.08 30.59
C GLY A 141 -19.55 -9.58 29.40
N GLY A 142 -19.31 -9.04 28.21
CA GLY A 142 -20.01 -9.37 26.98
C GLY A 142 -19.28 -10.38 26.11
N HIS A 143 -18.92 -9.98 24.90
CA HIS A 143 -18.26 -10.81 23.90
C HIS A 143 -16.82 -10.33 23.65
N LYS A 144 -15.94 -11.26 23.27
CA LYS A 144 -14.54 -10.99 22.94
C LYS A 144 -14.27 -11.41 21.50
N VAL A 145 -13.50 -10.58 20.77
CA VAL A 145 -13.12 -10.87 19.38
C VAL A 145 -11.61 -10.79 19.22
N LEU A 146 -11.03 -11.83 18.63
CA LEU A 146 -9.62 -11.86 18.24
C LEU A 146 -9.53 -11.80 16.71
N ILE A 147 -8.70 -10.90 16.19
CA ILE A 147 -8.41 -10.76 14.77
C ILE A 147 -6.94 -11.13 14.55
N LEU A 148 -6.71 -12.18 13.75
CA LEU A 148 -5.38 -12.68 13.38
C LEU A 148 -5.13 -12.36 11.91
N TRP A 149 -4.42 -11.27 11.65
CA TRP A 149 -4.17 -10.77 10.30
C TRP A 149 -2.98 -11.46 9.63
N HIS A 150 -3.09 -11.86 8.37
CA HIS A 150 -2.13 -12.71 7.66
C HIS A 150 -1.81 -14.02 8.40
N ALA A 151 -2.85 -14.77 8.72
CA ALA A 151 -2.73 -16.03 9.48
C ALA A 151 -1.83 -17.07 8.78
N GLU A 152 -1.65 -16.99 7.46
CA GLU A 152 -0.71 -17.81 6.69
C GLU A 152 0.78 -17.58 7.06
N LYS A 153 1.07 -16.53 7.83
CA LYS A 153 2.44 -16.26 8.35
C LYS A 153 2.73 -16.96 9.69
N MET A 154 1.79 -17.76 10.19
CA MET A 154 2.05 -18.59 11.36
C MET A 154 3.05 -19.69 11.03
N ASN A 155 4.09 -19.83 11.86
CA ASN A 155 4.91 -21.03 11.78
C ASN A 155 4.12 -22.23 12.32
N ILE A 156 4.55 -23.44 11.94
CA ILE A 156 3.87 -24.70 12.27
C ILE A 156 3.67 -24.84 13.80
N SER A 157 4.68 -24.46 14.60
CA SER A 157 4.63 -24.56 16.06
C SER A 157 3.61 -23.60 16.67
N CYS A 158 3.48 -22.38 16.14
CA CYS A 158 2.45 -21.41 16.54
C CYS A 158 1.06 -21.94 16.20
N ALA A 159 0.86 -22.33 14.94
CA ALA A 159 -0.41 -22.84 14.45
C ALA A 159 -0.93 -24.04 15.24
N ASN A 160 -0.06 -25.05 15.48
CA ASN A 160 -0.44 -26.24 16.26
C ASN A 160 -0.88 -25.92 17.70
N LYS A 161 -0.27 -24.92 18.35
CA LYS A 161 -0.69 -24.48 19.68
C LYS A 161 -2.07 -23.85 19.73
N LEU A 162 -2.52 -23.29 18.60
CA LEU A 162 -3.81 -22.60 18.52
C LEU A 162 -4.96 -23.53 18.11
N LEU A 163 -4.69 -24.75 17.60
CA LEU A 163 -5.72 -25.65 17.06
C LEU A 163 -6.87 -25.89 18.04
N LYS A 164 -6.54 -26.23 19.32
CA LYS A 164 -7.55 -26.45 20.35
C LYS A 164 -8.44 -25.24 20.57
N TRP A 165 -7.86 -24.06 20.60
CA TRP A 165 -8.57 -22.81 20.85
C TRP A 165 -9.43 -22.35 19.66
N ILE A 166 -9.02 -22.71 18.44
CA ILE A 166 -9.79 -22.46 17.23
C ILE A 166 -10.98 -23.41 17.16
N GLU A 167 -10.82 -24.65 17.64
CA GLU A 167 -11.87 -25.67 17.64
C GLU A 167 -12.91 -25.41 18.75
N GLU A 168 -12.44 -25.14 19.96
CA GLU A 168 -13.26 -24.96 21.15
C GLU A 168 -12.82 -23.73 21.95
N PRO A 169 -13.10 -22.50 21.48
CA PRO A 169 -12.80 -21.31 22.25
C PRO A 169 -13.74 -21.19 23.47
N ASN A 170 -13.33 -20.37 24.44
CA ASN A 170 -14.19 -20.04 25.56
C ASN A 170 -15.52 -19.43 25.07
N GLU A 171 -16.57 -19.58 25.88
CA GLU A 171 -17.87 -18.95 25.60
C GLU A 171 -17.74 -17.45 25.32
N ASN A 172 -18.60 -16.95 24.47
CA ASN A 172 -18.61 -15.53 24.04
C ASN A 172 -17.27 -15.04 23.44
N THR A 173 -16.57 -15.92 22.74
CA THR A 173 -15.34 -15.59 22.04
C THR A 173 -15.48 -15.89 20.55
N SER A 174 -15.09 -14.94 19.70
CA SER A 174 -14.99 -15.12 18.25
C SER A 174 -13.57 -14.92 17.79
N ILE A 175 -13.11 -15.79 16.90
CA ILE A 175 -11.78 -15.75 16.30
C ILE A 175 -11.96 -15.49 14.79
N ILE A 176 -11.36 -14.43 14.30
CA ILE A 176 -11.37 -14.05 12.89
C ILE A 176 -9.94 -14.16 12.37
N LEU A 177 -9.71 -15.11 11.49
CA LEU A 177 -8.45 -15.25 10.77
C LEU A 177 -8.58 -14.54 9.42
N ILE A 178 -7.55 -13.83 9.01
CA ILE A 178 -7.50 -13.15 7.71
C ILE A 178 -6.31 -13.70 6.95
N THR A 179 -6.50 -14.08 5.68
CA THR A 179 -5.45 -14.61 4.81
C THR A 179 -5.62 -14.15 3.37
N GLU A 180 -4.52 -13.90 2.68
CA GLU A 180 -4.54 -13.70 1.23
C GLU A 180 -4.48 -15.01 0.45
N LYS A 181 -3.97 -16.08 1.07
CA LYS A 181 -3.78 -17.40 0.46
C LYS A 181 -4.23 -18.51 1.40
N SER A 182 -5.47 -18.93 1.32
CA SER A 182 -5.99 -20.05 2.12
C SER A 182 -5.16 -21.32 1.93
N SER A 183 -4.67 -21.58 0.72
CA SER A 183 -3.79 -22.72 0.42
C SER A 183 -2.44 -22.73 1.16
N SER A 184 -2.04 -21.60 1.74
CA SER A 184 -0.82 -21.48 2.55
C SER A 184 -1.06 -21.70 4.05
N LEU A 185 -2.33 -21.79 4.47
CA LEU A 185 -2.69 -22.17 5.84
C LEU A 185 -2.56 -23.68 6.01
N LEU A 186 -2.30 -24.09 7.26
CA LEU A 186 -2.44 -25.51 7.60
C LEU A 186 -3.88 -25.94 7.39
N LYS A 187 -4.08 -27.05 6.68
CA LYS A 187 -5.41 -27.63 6.42
C LYS A 187 -6.20 -27.90 7.70
N THR A 188 -5.49 -28.17 8.80
CA THR A 188 -6.07 -28.35 10.12
C THR A 188 -6.71 -27.08 10.70
N ILE A 189 -6.21 -25.89 10.35
CA ILE A 189 -6.84 -24.60 10.69
C ILE A 189 -8.01 -24.32 9.74
N GLU A 190 -7.75 -24.46 8.44
CA GLU A 190 -8.76 -24.18 7.40
C GLU A 190 -10.04 -24.98 7.64
N SER A 191 -9.92 -26.29 7.94
CA SER A 191 -11.08 -27.18 8.16
C SER A 191 -11.92 -26.85 9.40
N ARG A 192 -11.42 -26.03 10.30
CA ARG A 192 -12.10 -25.64 11.56
C ARG A 192 -12.71 -24.24 11.51
N CYS A 193 -12.49 -23.52 10.40
CA CYS A 193 -12.99 -22.16 10.23
C CYS A 193 -14.09 -22.12 9.17
N GLN A 194 -15.11 -21.33 9.41
CA GLN A 194 -16.05 -20.98 8.34
C GLN A 194 -15.40 -19.98 7.40
N GLU A 195 -15.16 -20.39 6.15
CA GLU A 195 -14.57 -19.49 5.17
C GLU A 195 -15.57 -18.47 4.63
N ILE A 196 -15.16 -17.20 4.60
CA ILE A 196 -15.81 -16.08 3.94
C ILE A 196 -14.85 -15.53 2.90
N ARG A 197 -15.17 -15.73 1.63
CA ARG A 197 -14.33 -15.26 0.52
C ARG A 197 -14.62 -13.81 0.22
N VAL A 198 -13.62 -12.96 0.44
CA VAL A 198 -13.65 -11.53 0.11
C VAL A 198 -13.10 -11.36 -1.30
N GLY A 199 -14.01 -11.22 -2.26
CA GLY A 199 -13.67 -11.10 -3.68
C GLY A 199 -13.36 -9.66 -4.09
N ARG A 200 -13.09 -9.49 -5.38
CA ARG A 200 -12.87 -8.18 -6.01
C ARG A 200 -14.03 -7.22 -5.75
N ILE A 201 -13.71 -5.97 -5.50
CA ILE A 201 -14.69 -4.90 -5.37
C ILE A 201 -15.13 -4.48 -6.77
N ARG A 202 -16.41 -4.21 -6.96
CA ARG A 202 -16.92 -3.74 -8.26
C ARG A 202 -16.35 -2.36 -8.58
N PRO A 203 -16.02 -2.06 -9.84
CA PRO A 203 -15.52 -0.74 -10.23
C PRO A 203 -16.43 0.41 -9.80
N SER A 204 -17.77 0.24 -9.90
CA SER A 204 -18.73 1.24 -9.42
C SER A 204 -18.65 1.54 -7.93
N ASP A 205 -18.36 0.51 -7.12
CA ASP A 205 -18.21 0.67 -5.67
C ASP A 205 -16.88 1.36 -5.32
N ILE A 206 -15.80 1.06 -6.08
CA ILE A 206 -14.51 1.75 -5.95
C ILE A 206 -14.65 3.22 -6.33
N GLU A 207 -15.27 3.51 -7.49
CA GLU A 207 -15.55 4.87 -7.94
C GLU A 207 -16.29 5.68 -6.88
N SER A 208 -17.40 5.13 -6.35
CA SER A 208 -18.18 5.77 -5.29
C SER A 208 -17.33 5.97 -4.01
N GLY A 209 -16.50 5.00 -3.64
CA GLY A 209 -15.62 5.10 -2.49
C GLY A 209 -14.59 6.23 -2.63
N LEU A 210 -14.00 6.39 -3.81
CA LEU A 210 -13.04 7.45 -4.11
C LEU A 210 -13.70 8.84 -4.11
N ILE A 211 -14.89 8.97 -4.72
CA ILE A 211 -15.65 10.22 -4.73
C ILE A 211 -16.02 10.64 -3.29
N ASN A 212 -16.41 9.69 -2.44
CA ASN A 212 -16.69 9.96 -1.03
C ASN A 212 -15.46 10.41 -0.23
N MET A 213 -14.25 10.10 -0.71
CA MET A 213 -12.99 10.60 -0.16
C MET A 213 -12.60 11.99 -0.69
N GLY A 214 -13.35 12.55 -1.66
CA GLY A 214 -13.12 13.87 -2.22
C GLY A 214 -12.42 13.89 -3.58
N GLU A 215 -12.22 12.72 -4.19
CA GLU A 215 -11.56 12.62 -5.50
C GLU A 215 -12.46 13.10 -6.63
N ASP A 216 -11.85 13.64 -7.68
CA ASP A 216 -12.56 14.05 -8.90
C ASP A 216 -13.24 12.87 -9.60
N ASN A 217 -14.44 13.08 -10.14
CA ASN A 217 -15.25 12.03 -10.77
C ASN A 217 -14.53 11.32 -11.94
N ILE A 218 -13.77 12.07 -12.75
CA ILE A 218 -13.08 11.53 -13.93
C ILE A 218 -11.88 10.68 -13.47
N ILE A 219 -11.14 11.17 -12.47
CA ILE A 219 -10.00 10.48 -11.87
C ILE A 219 -10.48 9.22 -11.17
N ALA A 220 -11.53 9.32 -10.33
CA ALA A 220 -12.11 8.19 -9.62
C ALA A 220 -12.59 7.08 -10.56
N LYS A 221 -13.28 7.44 -11.65
CA LYS A 221 -13.74 6.49 -12.67
C LYS A 221 -12.56 5.79 -13.36
N LYS A 222 -11.52 6.55 -13.77
CA LYS A 222 -10.33 5.98 -14.40
C LYS A 222 -9.59 5.03 -13.46
N ALA A 223 -9.35 5.46 -12.22
CA ALA A 223 -8.69 4.66 -11.21
C ALA A 223 -9.47 3.38 -10.88
N SER A 224 -10.80 3.44 -10.77
CA SER A 224 -11.65 2.29 -10.49
C SER A 224 -11.58 1.20 -11.56
N LEU A 225 -11.47 1.57 -12.83
CA LEU A 225 -11.34 0.63 -13.95
C LEU A 225 -9.95 -0.04 -13.98
N LEU A 226 -8.89 0.71 -13.66
CA LEU A 226 -7.52 0.22 -13.68
C LEU A 226 -7.15 -0.58 -12.43
N ALA A 227 -7.88 -0.41 -11.35
CA ALA A 227 -7.59 -1.02 -10.05
C ALA A 227 -7.85 -2.53 -9.98
N ASP A 228 -8.52 -3.12 -10.96
CA ASP A 228 -8.85 -4.56 -11.02
C ASP A 228 -9.55 -5.07 -9.74
N GLY A 229 -10.44 -4.27 -9.17
CA GLY A 229 -11.20 -4.60 -7.97
C GLY A 229 -10.42 -4.47 -6.65
N ASP A 230 -9.22 -3.89 -6.68
CA ASP A 230 -8.33 -3.65 -5.54
C ASP A 230 -8.37 -2.16 -5.17
N PHE A 231 -9.03 -1.82 -4.05
CA PHE A 231 -9.19 -0.42 -3.61
C PHE A 231 -7.86 0.23 -3.23
N PHE A 232 -6.94 -0.54 -2.65
CA PHE A 232 -5.61 0.00 -2.34
C PHE A 232 -4.81 0.33 -3.60
N ASN A 233 -4.95 -0.50 -4.65
CA ASN A 233 -4.38 -0.21 -5.94
C ASN A 233 -5.00 1.03 -6.59
N ALA A 234 -6.32 1.25 -6.42
CA ALA A 234 -6.97 2.47 -6.88
C ALA A 234 -6.36 3.73 -6.22
N LEU A 235 -6.13 3.69 -4.91
CA LEU A 235 -5.48 4.78 -4.17
C LEU A 235 -4.04 5.02 -4.65
N LYS A 236 -3.30 3.95 -4.94
CA LYS A 236 -1.94 4.07 -5.54
C LYS A 236 -1.97 4.70 -6.92
N ILE A 237 -2.95 4.35 -7.76
CA ILE A 237 -3.11 4.96 -9.09
C ILE A 237 -3.36 6.46 -8.96
N ILE A 238 -4.22 6.89 -8.02
CA ILE A 238 -4.49 8.30 -7.80
C ILE A 238 -3.24 9.03 -7.33
N SER A 239 -2.56 8.52 -6.29
CA SER A 239 -1.31 9.13 -5.81
C SER A 239 -0.25 9.24 -6.91
N SER A 240 -0.16 8.24 -7.80
CA SER A 240 0.74 8.28 -8.94
C SER A 240 0.35 9.32 -10.00
N LEU A 241 -0.93 9.69 -10.09
CA LEU A 241 -1.37 10.79 -10.97
C LEU A 241 -0.96 12.16 -10.41
N ASP A 242 -1.08 12.35 -9.11
CA ASP A 242 -0.60 13.55 -8.41
C ASP A 242 0.93 13.65 -8.49
N ASP A 243 1.63 12.52 -8.31
CA ASP A 243 3.08 12.43 -8.48
C ASP A 243 3.49 12.77 -9.91
N ASN A 244 2.75 12.31 -10.93
CA ASN A 244 3.03 12.62 -12.33
C ASN A 244 2.92 14.12 -12.65
N GLU A 245 1.99 14.86 -12.07
CA GLU A 245 1.89 16.31 -12.23
C GLU A 245 3.10 17.01 -11.60
N THR A 246 3.49 16.57 -10.41
CA THR A 246 4.73 17.03 -9.74
C THR A 246 5.96 16.64 -10.56
N PHE A 247 6.02 15.42 -11.10
CA PHE A 247 7.13 14.95 -11.94
C PHE A 247 7.21 15.72 -13.28
N GLU A 248 6.08 16.08 -13.87
CA GLU A 248 6.03 16.92 -15.06
C GLU A 248 6.71 18.27 -14.81
N GLN A 249 6.36 18.95 -13.71
CA GLN A 249 6.96 20.21 -13.33
C GLN A 249 8.47 20.09 -13.06
N LEU A 250 8.87 19.06 -12.31
CA LEU A 250 10.28 18.77 -12.03
C LEU A 250 11.07 18.45 -13.30
N PHE A 251 10.47 17.69 -14.23
CA PHE A 251 11.09 17.35 -15.50
C PHE A 251 11.26 18.58 -16.40
N ILE A 252 10.21 19.39 -16.55
CA ILE A 252 10.24 20.61 -17.37
C ILE A 252 11.30 21.58 -16.82
N GLU A 253 11.34 21.79 -15.51
CA GLU A 253 12.36 22.62 -14.89
C GLU A 253 13.77 22.07 -15.16
N TRP A 254 13.94 20.75 -15.00
CA TRP A 254 15.21 20.07 -15.21
C TRP A 254 15.74 20.26 -16.64
N VAL A 255 14.93 19.92 -17.65
CA VAL A 255 15.37 20.00 -19.05
C VAL A 255 15.57 21.43 -19.51
N ARG A 256 14.73 22.39 -19.08
CA ARG A 256 14.93 23.82 -19.36
C ARG A 256 16.23 24.34 -18.77
N THR A 257 16.50 23.97 -17.52
CA THR A 257 17.72 24.41 -16.82
C THR A 257 18.96 23.77 -17.43
N ALA A 258 18.90 22.47 -17.75
CA ALA A 258 19.99 21.74 -18.40
C ALA A 258 20.30 22.31 -19.79
N PHE A 259 19.27 22.59 -20.59
CA PHE A 259 19.43 23.20 -21.90
C PHE A 259 20.05 24.60 -21.82
N GLY A 260 19.62 25.41 -20.86
CA GLY A 260 20.15 26.77 -20.65
C GLY A 260 21.58 26.80 -20.09
N ALA A 261 22.09 25.70 -19.56
CA ALA A 261 23.41 25.66 -18.90
C ALA A 261 24.60 25.89 -19.87
N LYS A 262 24.42 25.63 -21.17
CA LYS A 262 25.45 25.90 -22.18
C LYS A 262 25.77 27.39 -22.30
N SER A 263 24.80 28.25 -22.17
CA SER A 263 24.95 29.70 -22.30
C SER A 263 25.08 30.45 -20.96
N ASN A 264 24.72 29.80 -19.85
CA ASN A 264 24.67 30.45 -18.53
C ASN A 264 25.20 29.53 -17.43
N LYS A 265 26.42 29.84 -16.92
CA LYS A 265 27.05 29.11 -15.81
C LYS A 265 26.23 29.10 -14.51
N LYS A 266 25.37 30.10 -14.28
CA LYS A 266 24.44 30.12 -13.11
C LYS A 266 23.41 28.97 -13.16
N SER A 267 23.12 28.43 -14.34
CA SER A 267 22.23 27.29 -14.49
C SER A 267 22.78 26.01 -13.82
N ILE A 268 24.09 25.86 -13.70
CA ILE A 268 24.70 24.72 -12.97
C ILE A 268 24.31 24.77 -11.50
N ILE A 269 24.32 25.95 -10.87
CA ILE A 269 23.90 26.13 -9.48
C ILE A 269 22.42 25.76 -9.32
N ARG A 270 21.57 26.15 -10.29
CA ARG A 270 20.16 25.79 -10.30
C ARG A 270 19.96 24.27 -10.41
N LEU A 271 20.74 23.58 -11.24
CA LEU A 271 20.72 22.12 -11.33
C LEU A 271 21.10 21.45 -10.02
N MET A 272 22.10 22.00 -9.31
CA MET A 272 22.45 21.49 -7.97
C MET A 272 21.32 21.66 -6.94
N HIS A 273 20.64 22.81 -6.95
CA HIS A 273 19.46 23.03 -6.09
C HIS A 273 18.30 22.13 -6.49
N TRP A 274 18.07 21.93 -7.78
CA TRP A 274 17.07 20.98 -8.28
C TRP A 274 17.39 19.55 -7.81
N SER A 275 18.63 19.09 -7.97
CA SER A 275 19.07 17.76 -7.49
C SER A 275 18.90 17.60 -5.96
N ASP A 276 19.13 18.68 -5.19
CA ASP A 276 18.89 18.67 -3.72
C ASP A 276 17.40 18.54 -3.38
N ARG A 277 16.51 19.14 -4.16
CA ARG A 277 15.06 18.99 -3.95
C ARG A 277 14.58 17.59 -4.30
N VAL A 278 14.96 17.08 -5.48
CA VAL A 278 14.56 15.74 -5.93
C VAL A 278 15.09 14.66 -5.00
N SER A 279 16.33 14.80 -4.49
CA SER A 279 16.91 13.84 -3.54
C SER A 279 16.21 13.80 -2.16
N LYS A 280 15.27 14.68 -1.89
CA LYS A 280 14.44 14.69 -0.67
C LYS A 280 13.10 13.97 -0.85
N LEU A 281 12.75 13.58 -2.06
CA LEU A 281 11.52 12.82 -2.34
C LEU A 281 11.56 11.40 -1.74
N GLY A 282 12.77 10.87 -1.56
CA GLY A 282 12.96 9.50 -1.12
C GLY A 282 13.12 8.53 -2.28
N ARG A 283 13.83 7.43 -2.02
CA ARG A 283 14.35 6.50 -3.04
C ARG A 283 13.31 6.00 -4.04
N GLU A 284 12.13 5.62 -3.59
CA GLU A 284 11.08 5.08 -4.48
C GLU A 284 10.59 6.17 -5.45
N LEU A 285 10.24 7.37 -4.93
CA LEU A 285 9.80 8.48 -5.78
C LEU A 285 10.92 9.02 -6.69
N GLU A 286 12.18 8.96 -6.27
CA GLU A 286 13.33 9.29 -7.13
C GLU A 286 13.41 8.35 -8.35
N LYS A 287 13.21 7.05 -8.15
CA LYS A 287 13.19 6.06 -9.24
C LYS A 287 11.96 6.27 -10.14
N ASP A 288 10.81 6.49 -9.55
CA ASP A 288 9.57 6.73 -10.29
C ASP A 288 9.68 8.00 -11.15
N PHE A 289 10.26 9.07 -10.63
CA PHE A 289 10.59 10.27 -11.38
C PHE A 289 11.56 10.00 -12.56
N LEU A 290 12.59 9.19 -12.35
CA LEU A 290 13.54 8.85 -13.41
C LEU A 290 12.90 7.96 -14.50
N ASN A 291 12.03 7.02 -14.11
CA ASN A 291 11.24 6.22 -15.05
C ASN A 291 10.25 7.09 -15.83
N TYR A 292 9.58 8.03 -15.17
CA TYR A 292 8.73 9.04 -15.82
C TYR A 292 9.52 9.85 -16.84
N SER A 293 10.75 10.26 -16.47
CA SER A 293 11.64 11.01 -17.37
C SER A 293 12.03 10.21 -18.62
N LEU A 294 12.34 8.92 -18.47
CA LEU A 294 12.61 8.01 -19.60
C LEU A 294 11.43 7.95 -20.57
N GLU A 295 10.22 7.77 -20.03
CA GLU A 295 9.03 7.73 -20.87
C GLU A 295 8.79 9.06 -21.57
N PHE A 296 9.05 10.18 -20.90
CA PHE A 296 8.93 11.52 -21.51
C PHE A 296 9.90 11.70 -22.68
N PHE A 297 11.16 11.31 -22.54
CA PHE A 297 12.15 11.33 -23.62
C PHE A 297 11.75 10.42 -24.78
N ARG A 298 11.22 9.21 -24.47
CA ARG A 298 10.72 8.28 -25.48
C ARG A 298 9.56 8.87 -26.28
N GLN A 299 8.59 9.49 -25.62
CA GLN A 299 7.44 10.14 -26.26
C GLN A 299 7.89 11.32 -27.15
N ALA A 300 8.88 12.09 -26.69
CA ALA A 300 9.49 13.15 -27.49
C ALA A 300 10.16 12.61 -28.76
N MET A 301 10.87 11.49 -28.67
CA MET A 301 11.46 10.82 -29.82
C MET A 301 10.40 10.32 -30.80
N LEU A 302 9.33 9.66 -30.33
CA LEU A 302 8.26 9.14 -31.18
C LEU A 302 7.59 10.25 -32.01
N LEU A 303 7.52 11.47 -31.49
CA LEU A 303 7.02 12.63 -32.24
C LEU A 303 7.85 12.95 -33.49
N ASN A 304 9.16 12.74 -33.46
CA ASN A 304 10.04 13.01 -34.58
C ASN A 304 9.93 11.97 -35.71
N TYR A 305 9.43 10.76 -35.39
CA TYR A 305 9.27 9.66 -36.34
C TYR A 305 7.80 9.45 -36.75
N GLU A 306 7.01 10.51 -36.78
CA GLU A 306 5.58 10.52 -37.19
C GLU A 306 4.66 9.58 -36.38
N GLY A 307 5.11 9.08 -35.27
CA GLY A 307 4.36 8.19 -34.36
C GLY A 307 3.24 8.86 -33.57
N LYS A 308 2.51 9.83 -34.15
CA LYS A 308 1.47 10.63 -33.45
C LYS A 308 0.39 9.78 -32.78
N ASN A 309 0.07 8.61 -33.36
CA ASN A 309 -0.94 7.69 -32.82
C ASN A 309 -0.44 6.88 -31.62
N LEU A 310 0.86 6.93 -31.29
CA LEU A 310 1.50 6.20 -30.21
C LEU A 310 1.76 7.10 -28.98
N ILE A 311 1.39 8.38 -29.07
CA ILE A 311 1.61 9.33 -27.99
C ILE A 311 0.49 9.21 -26.99
N SER A 312 0.82 8.77 -25.78
CA SER A 312 -0.11 8.65 -24.65
C SER A 312 0.06 9.76 -23.62
N LEU A 313 1.20 10.48 -23.66
CA LEU A 313 1.53 11.51 -22.67
C LEU A 313 0.69 12.77 -22.91
N LYS A 314 -0.07 13.17 -21.90
CA LYS A 314 -0.74 14.48 -21.85
C LYS A 314 0.11 15.40 -20.99
N ILE A 315 0.43 16.58 -21.51
CA ILE A 315 1.16 17.63 -20.79
C ILE A 315 0.13 18.65 -20.33
N ASN A 316 0.17 18.95 -19.03
CA ASN A 316 -0.74 19.90 -18.39
C ASN A 316 -0.15 21.33 -18.37
N ASP A 317 1.18 21.48 -18.48
CA ASP A 317 1.84 22.79 -18.52
C ASP A 317 1.74 23.42 -19.93
N ASP A 318 0.82 24.36 -20.09
CA ASP A 318 0.63 25.13 -21.34
C ASP A 318 1.90 25.87 -21.80
N SER A 319 2.84 26.14 -20.90
CA SER A 319 4.11 26.81 -21.22
C SER A 319 5.16 25.89 -21.86
N PHE A 320 4.92 24.56 -21.86
CA PHE A 320 5.83 23.57 -22.42
C PHE A 320 5.23 22.89 -23.65
N SER A 321 5.98 22.85 -24.73
CA SER A 321 5.57 22.18 -25.98
C SER A 321 6.44 20.95 -26.25
N LEU A 322 5.86 19.76 -26.12
CA LEU A 322 6.54 18.50 -26.47
C LEU A 322 7.05 18.51 -27.91
N LYS A 323 6.30 19.10 -28.84
CA LYS A 323 6.70 19.24 -30.25
C LYS A 323 7.95 20.11 -30.44
N LYS A 324 8.10 21.19 -29.64
CA LYS A 324 9.31 22.03 -29.69
C LYS A 324 10.48 21.29 -29.01
N PHE A 325 10.20 20.57 -27.93
CA PHE A 325 11.20 19.79 -27.20
C PHE A 325 11.71 18.59 -28.03
N SER A 326 10.84 17.92 -28.77
CA SER A 326 11.20 16.76 -29.60
C SER A 326 12.29 17.09 -30.62
N ALA A 327 12.38 18.32 -31.09
CA ALA A 327 13.43 18.74 -32.02
C ALA A 327 14.85 18.63 -31.45
N PHE A 328 15.00 18.46 -30.14
CA PHE A 328 16.29 18.28 -29.46
C PHE A 328 16.58 16.81 -29.09
N ILE A 329 15.64 15.90 -29.38
CA ILE A 329 15.79 14.47 -29.06
C ILE A 329 15.77 13.68 -30.36
N ASP A 330 16.88 13.02 -30.67
CA ASP A 330 17.04 12.20 -31.87
C ASP A 330 17.68 10.85 -31.55
N GLY A 331 17.84 9.99 -32.57
CA GLY A 331 18.43 8.67 -32.41
C GLY A 331 19.89 8.68 -31.92
N VAL A 332 20.61 9.83 -32.01
CA VAL A 332 22.01 9.95 -31.60
C VAL A 332 22.14 10.17 -30.11
N ASN A 333 21.22 10.97 -29.52
CA ASN A 333 21.30 11.35 -28.12
C ASN A 333 20.38 10.55 -27.19
N ILE A 334 19.25 10.04 -27.69
CA ILE A 334 18.27 9.32 -26.87
C ILE A 334 18.86 8.08 -26.21
N GLU A 335 19.66 7.28 -26.94
CA GLU A 335 20.26 6.07 -26.42
C GLU A 335 21.18 6.39 -25.21
N LYS A 336 22.03 7.39 -25.36
CA LYS A 336 22.91 7.85 -24.28
C LYS A 336 22.17 8.47 -23.10
N ILE A 337 21.08 9.21 -23.36
CA ILE A 337 20.21 9.76 -22.31
C ILE A 337 19.59 8.61 -21.51
N SER A 338 19.04 7.61 -22.20
CA SER A 338 18.41 6.45 -21.55
C SER A 338 19.41 5.67 -20.71
N GLU A 339 20.60 5.39 -21.26
CA GLU A 339 21.68 4.71 -20.52
C GLU A 339 22.09 5.46 -19.23
N GLU A 340 22.22 6.78 -19.28
CA GLU A 340 22.63 7.55 -18.09
C GLU A 340 21.51 7.61 -17.05
N ILE A 341 20.25 7.67 -17.47
CA ILE A 341 19.10 7.61 -16.53
C ILE A 341 19.01 6.21 -15.90
N GLU A 342 19.13 5.13 -16.69
CA GLU A 342 19.14 3.76 -16.16
C GLU A 342 20.29 3.50 -15.19
N LYS A 343 21.49 4.04 -15.46
CA LYS A 343 22.63 4.02 -14.52
C LYS A 343 22.30 4.75 -13.21
N ALA A 344 21.61 5.89 -13.31
CA ALA A 344 21.20 6.64 -12.13
C ALA A 344 20.20 5.84 -11.28
N ILE A 345 19.17 5.22 -11.89
CA ILE A 345 18.24 4.31 -11.21
C ILE A 345 18.99 3.18 -10.50
N PHE A 346 19.91 2.51 -11.20
CA PHE A 346 20.72 1.43 -10.66
C PHE A 346 21.55 1.86 -9.44
N HIS A 347 22.15 3.05 -9.46
CA HIS A 347 22.93 3.58 -8.34
C HIS A 347 22.05 3.93 -7.14
N ILE A 348 20.89 4.54 -7.37
CA ILE A 348 19.92 4.88 -6.32
C ILE A 348 19.39 3.61 -5.65
N GLU A 349 19.08 2.57 -6.41
CA GLU A 349 18.65 1.28 -5.87
C GLU A 349 19.70 0.66 -4.93
N ARG A 350 20.98 0.90 -5.19
CA ARG A 350 22.11 0.40 -4.40
C ARG A 350 22.56 1.34 -3.29
N ASN A 351 21.71 2.25 -2.86
CA ASN A 351 21.97 3.20 -1.77
C ASN A 351 23.07 4.24 -2.05
N ALA A 352 23.36 4.56 -3.30
CA ALA A 352 24.21 5.70 -3.61
C ALA A 352 23.53 7.01 -3.15
N ASN A 353 24.35 8.03 -2.92
CA ASN A 353 23.84 9.36 -2.55
C ASN A 353 23.06 9.96 -3.74
N ALA A 354 21.75 10.03 -3.65
CA ALA A 354 20.86 10.49 -4.72
C ALA A 354 21.20 11.89 -5.22
N LYS A 355 21.56 12.82 -4.32
CA LYS A 355 21.97 14.19 -4.69
C LYS A 355 23.18 14.19 -5.62
N ILE A 356 24.18 13.36 -5.35
CA ILE A 356 25.37 13.25 -6.19
C ILE A 356 25.02 12.63 -7.54
N VAL A 357 24.24 11.54 -7.53
CA VAL A 357 23.81 10.82 -8.74
C VAL A 357 22.99 11.75 -9.65
N LEU A 358 22.01 12.45 -9.11
CA LEU A 358 21.13 13.37 -9.86
C LEU A 358 21.92 14.59 -10.36
N THR A 359 22.90 15.07 -9.61
CA THR A 359 23.78 16.19 -10.06
C THR A 359 24.64 15.76 -11.24
N ASP A 360 25.27 14.59 -11.17
CA ASP A 360 26.08 14.03 -12.26
C ASP A 360 25.24 13.82 -13.52
N LEU A 361 24.08 13.18 -13.36
CA LEU A 361 23.11 12.99 -14.44
C LEU A 361 22.70 14.32 -15.08
N SER A 362 22.42 15.35 -14.27
CA SER A 362 22.03 16.66 -14.74
C SER A 362 23.14 17.34 -15.55
N ILE A 363 24.40 17.23 -15.12
CA ILE A 363 25.56 17.75 -15.86
C ILE A 363 25.73 17.01 -17.19
N LYS A 364 25.58 15.68 -17.20
CA LYS A 364 25.64 14.89 -18.43
C LYS A 364 24.52 15.28 -19.39
N LEU A 365 23.32 15.46 -18.89
CA LEU A 365 22.16 15.88 -19.69
C LEU A 365 22.41 17.23 -20.40
N THR A 366 23.10 18.19 -19.75
CA THR A 366 23.46 19.47 -20.40
C THR A 366 24.28 19.29 -21.68
N ARG A 367 25.10 18.24 -21.73
CA ARG A 367 25.92 17.92 -22.90
C ARG A 367 25.11 17.15 -23.94
N LEU A 368 24.36 16.15 -23.48
CA LEU A 368 23.58 15.25 -24.34
C LEU A 368 22.49 15.99 -25.14
N LEU A 369 21.81 16.96 -24.53
CA LEU A 369 20.79 17.78 -25.19
C LEU A 369 21.35 18.72 -26.29
N HIS A 370 22.68 18.88 -26.36
CA HIS A 370 23.34 19.74 -27.34
C HIS A 370 24.19 18.97 -28.35
N ILE A 371 24.19 17.64 -28.32
CA ILE A 371 24.79 16.82 -29.37
C ILE A 371 23.94 17.05 -30.63
N LYS A 372 24.55 17.61 -31.65
CA LYS A 372 23.94 17.74 -32.99
C LYS A 372 24.45 16.63 -33.88
N ARG A 373 23.60 16.21 -34.81
CA ARG A 373 24.01 15.44 -35.98
C ARG A 373 25.09 16.15 -36.75
#